data_90b40aa98625590530c00406684d71c3
#
_entry.id   90b40aa98625590530c00406684d71c3
#
_cell.length_a   1.000
_cell.length_b   1.000
_cell.length_c   1.000
_cell.angle_alpha   90.00
_cell.angle_beta   90.00
_cell.angle_gamma   90.00
#
_symmetry.space_group_name_H-M   'P 1'
#
loop_
_entity.id
_entity.type
_entity.pdbx_description
1 polymer ?
#
loop_
_entity_poly.entity_id
_entity_poly.type
_entity_poly.pdbx_seq_one_letter_code
_entity_poly.pdbx_strand_id
1 'polypeptide(L)' 'MSKLNKLAKVGDNFTVNRYDNGWMVEVGGRNKKDDWVTAKVMCSTEQELLEIIKEYNAMELYD' A
#
# COMPACT_ATOMS: atom_id res chain seq x y z
N MET A 1 10.05 -5.41 -7.65
CA MET A 1 8.81 -4.98 -8.32
C MET A 1 7.92 -4.25 -7.33
N SER A 2 7.37 -3.11 -7.72
CA SER A 2 6.54 -2.31 -6.84
C SER A 2 5.15 -2.92 -6.68
N LYS A 3 4.68 -3.00 -5.46
CA LYS A 3 3.32 -3.48 -5.17
C LYS A 3 2.33 -2.34 -5.03
N LEU A 4 2.84 -1.12 -4.90
CA LEU A 4 2.04 0.09 -4.79
C LEU A 4 2.16 0.98 -6.03
N ASN A 5 2.44 0.38 -7.19
CA ASN A 5 2.69 1.14 -8.41
C ASN A 5 1.44 1.86 -8.94
N LYS A 6 0.27 1.53 -8.42
CA LYS A 6 -0.96 2.23 -8.71
C LYS A 6 -0.95 3.66 -8.17
N LEU A 7 -0.15 3.89 -7.13
CA LEU A 7 -0.11 5.17 -6.43
C LEU A 7 1.14 5.96 -6.80
N ALA A 8 0.98 7.25 -7.03
CA ALA A 8 2.11 8.17 -7.14
C ALA A 8 2.48 8.74 -5.78
N LYS A 9 1.49 8.96 -4.93
CA LYS A 9 1.67 9.44 -3.56
C LYS A 9 0.77 8.65 -2.64
N VAL A 10 1.12 8.57 -1.36
CA VAL A 10 0.37 7.79 -0.38
C VAL A 10 -0.25 8.70 0.68
N GLY A 11 -1.32 8.22 1.29
CA GLY A 11 -1.94 8.90 2.41
C GLY A 11 -1.12 8.74 3.69
N ASP A 12 -1.58 9.36 4.76
CA ASP A 12 -0.87 9.38 6.03
C ASP A 12 -1.11 8.14 6.90
N ASN A 13 -1.90 7.19 6.42
CA ASN A 13 -2.11 5.93 7.13
C ASN A 13 -2.42 4.82 6.13
N PHE A 14 -2.36 3.60 6.62
CA PHE A 14 -2.77 2.43 5.84
C PHE A 14 -3.39 1.41 6.78
N THR A 15 -4.18 0.49 6.22
CA THR A 15 -4.91 -0.50 6.98
C THR A 15 -4.37 -1.89 6.68
N VAL A 16 -4.20 -2.71 7.71
CA VAL A 16 -3.81 -4.11 7.58
C VAL A 16 -4.90 -4.96 8.19
N ASN A 17 -5.48 -5.85 7.40
CA ASN A 17 -6.49 -6.80 7.85
C ASN A 17 -5.90 -8.20 7.81
N ARG A 18 -6.04 -8.93 8.91
CA ARG A 18 -5.54 -10.29 8.99
C ARG A 18 -6.61 -11.29 8.55
N TYR A 19 -6.22 -12.21 7.68
CA TYR A 19 -7.05 -13.33 7.24
C TYR A 19 -6.35 -14.65 7.57
N ASP A 20 -7.08 -15.76 7.42
CA ASP A 20 -6.53 -17.08 7.72
C ASP A 20 -5.32 -17.41 6.86
N ASN A 21 -5.27 -16.92 5.63
CA ASN A 21 -4.22 -17.23 4.69
C ASN A 21 -3.31 -16.05 4.36
N GLY A 22 -3.32 -15.03 5.23
CA GLY A 22 -2.42 -13.90 5.00
C GLY A 22 -2.99 -12.58 5.49
N TRP A 23 -2.53 -11.50 4.87
CA TRP A 23 -2.93 -10.14 5.24
C TRP A 23 -3.35 -9.38 4.00
N MET A 24 -4.37 -8.52 4.16
CA MET A 24 -4.78 -7.59 3.13
C MET A 24 -4.34 -6.19 3.57
N VAL A 25 -3.48 -5.56 2.77
CA VAL A 25 -3.02 -4.20 3.05
C VAL A 25 -3.76 -3.25 2.13
N GLU A 26 -4.37 -2.22 2.71
CA GLU A 26 -5.09 -1.20 1.94
C GLU A 26 -4.41 0.13 2.15
N VAL A 27 -3.91 0.71 1.06
CA VAL A 27 -3.20 1.98 1.08
C VAL A 27 -3.93 2.96 0.18
N GLY A 28 -4.43 4.04 0.77
CA GLY A 28 -5.05 5.11 0.00
C GLY A 28 -4.02 6.13 -0.41
N GLY A 29 -4.25 6.78 -1.54
CA GLY A 29 -3.33 7.80 -2.01
C GLY A 29 -3.79 8.38 -3.32
N ARG A 30 -2.90 9.12 -3.98
CA ARG A 30 -3.21 9.73 -5.26
C ARG A 30 -2.42 9.06 -6.37
N ASN A 31 -3.09 8.84 -7.51
CA ASN A 31 -2.44 8.29 -8.68
C ASN A 31 -1.79 9.41 -9.51
N LYS A 32 -1.26 9.05 -10.68
CA LYS A 32 -0.60 10.03 -11.55
C LYS A 32 -1.53 11.12 -12.06
N LYS A 33 -2.83 10.84 -12.06
CA LYS A 33 -3.85 11.81 -12.49
C LYS A 33 -4.36 12.66 -11.33
N ASP A 34 -3.75 12.49 -10.15
CA ASP A 34 -4.12 13.21 -8.93
C ASP A 34 -5.52 12.84 -8.41
N ASP A 35 -6.02 11.67 -8.78
CA ASP A 35 -7.25 11.13 -8.23
C ASP A 35 -6.95 10.29 -7.01
N TRP A 36 -7.84 10.33 -6.02
CA TRP A 36 -7.69 9.48 -4.83
C TRP A 36 -8.12 8.05 -5.18
N VAL A 37 -7.21 7.11 -4.96
CA VAL A 37 -7.48 5.70 -5.21
C VAL A 37 -6.96 4.87 -4.04
N THR A 38 -7.44 3.64 -3.93
CA THR A 38 -6.99 2.73 -2.89
C THR A 38 -6.33 1.52 -3.54
N ALA A 39 -5.11 1.22 -3.12
CA ALA A 39 -4.41 0.01 -3.54
C ALA A 39 -4.64 -1.07 -2.50
N LYS A 40 -5.11 -2.23 -2.93
CA LYS A 40 -5.32 -3.38 -2.05
C LYS A 40 -4.34 -4.48 -2.46
N VAL A 41 -3.51 -4.91 -1.52
CA VAL A 41 -2.48 -5.90 -1.80
C VAL A 41 -2.61 -7.04 -0.82
N MET A 42 -2.72 -8.26 -1.35
CA MET A 42 -2.78 -9.47 -0.54
C MET A 42 -1.38 -9.98 -0.30
N CYS A 43 -1.05 -10.24 0.98
CA CYS A 43 0.25 -10.76 1.37
C CYS A 43 0.06 -12.12 2.02
N SER A 44 0.78 -13.12 1.54
CA SER A 44 0.70 -14.47 2.10
C SER A 44 1.77 -14.74 3.15
N THR A 45 2.79 -13.86 3.28
CA THR A 45 3.85 -13.99 4.25
C THR A 45 4.14 -12.66 4.92
N GLU A 46 4.76 -12.72 6.10
CA GLU A 46 5.19 -11.51 6.79
C GLU A 46 6.23 -10.73 5.98
N GLN A 47 7.06 -11.44 5.25
CA GLN A 47 8.09 -10.79 4.45
C GLN A 47 7.46 -9.90 3.38
N GLU A 48 6.41 -10.39 2.71
CA GLU A 48 5.69 -9.60 1.73
C GLU A 48 5.05 -8.37 2.38
N LEU A 49 4.50 -8.55 3.59
CA LEU A 49 3.91 -7.45 4.33
C LEU A 49 4.96 -6.38 4.65
N LEU A 50 6.14 -6.80 5.10
CA LEU A 50 7.23 -5.87 5.42
C LEU A 50 7.71 -5.13 4.18
N GLU A 51 7.75 -5.80 3.04
CA GLU A 51 8.14 -5.17 1.79
C GLU A 51 7.18 -4.04 1.40
N ILE A 52 5.89 -4.25 1.61
CA ILE A 52 4.90 -3.22 1.34
C ILE A 52 5.07 -2.04 2.28
N ILE A 53 5.33 -2.31 3.56
CA ILE A 53 5.56 -1.24 4.53
C ILE A 53 6.78 -0.42 4.16
N LYS A 54 7.86 -1.07 3.74
CA LYS A 54 9.07 -0.38 3.29
C LYS A 54 8.79 0.50 2.06
N GLU A 55 8.04 -0.03 1.12
CA GLU A 55 7.69 0.72 -0.08
C GLU A 55 6.83 1.92 0.27
N TYR A 56 5.85 1.73 1.16
CA TYR A 56 5.00 2.81 1.63
C TYR A 56 5.84 3.93 2.26
N ASN A 57 6.80 3.57 3.11
CA ASN A 57 7.64 4.55 3.79
C ASN A 57 8.55 5.31 2.83
N ALA A 58 8.87 4.72 1.69
CA ALA A 58 9.72 5.35 0.69
C ALA A 58 8.94 6.27 -0.25
N MET A 59 7.62 6.19 -0.24
CA MET A 59 6.79 6.99 -1.13
C MET A 59 6.47 8.36 -0.53
N GLU A 60 6.21 9.32 -1.41
CA GLU A 60 5.90 10.68 -1.03
C GLU A 60 4.48 10.77 -0.50
N LEU A 61 4.26 11.60 0.53
CA LEU A 61 2.92 11.86 1.03
C LEU A 61 2.12 12.68 0.03
N TYR A 62 0.82 12.50 0.06
CA TYR A 62 -0.10 13.09 -0.92
C TYR A 62 -0.19 14.60 -0.85
N ASP A 63 0.22 15.20 0.24
CA ASP A 63 0.05 16.63 0.43
C ASP A 63 1.30 17.43 0.13
#